data_b855e79a2d4fb6bdbf4dfd093741bd7e
#
_entry.id   b855e79a2d4fb6bdbf4dfd093741bd7e
#
_cell.length_a   1.000
_cell.length_b   1.000
_cell.length_c   1.000
_cell.angle_alpha   90.00
_cell.angle_beta   90.00
_cell.angle_gamma   90.00
#
_symmetry.space_group_name_H-M   'P 1'
#
loop_
_entity.id
_entity.type
_entity.pdbx_description
1 polymer ?
#
loop_
_entity_poly.entity_id
_entity_poly.type
_entity_poly.pdbx_seq_one_letter_code
_entity_poly.pdbx_strand_id
1 'polypeptide(L)'
;NTMLACAGLGTSSLIAGKIGKDEFGEIYVDQVKKYGAVSGLVQGDGPTGSSIILVTPDGERTMNTHLGMCREFSADDIDTEKLSQSTFFYFTGYMWDTESQKTAIQKAITIAHENNVQIAFDVADPFAVNRYRDEFLKMIKRDVDIVFTNQSELAILFDTEDIDASIKQLMN
;
A
#
# COMPACT_ATOMS: atom_id res chain seq x y z
N ASN A 1 0.40 -3.91 -8.08
CA ASN A 1 1.42 -4.76 -8.75
C ASN A 1 1.86 -5.93 -7.84
N THR A 2 2.21 -5.70 -6.58
CA THR A 2 2.76 -6.71 -5.65
C THR A 2 1.83 -7.92 -5.52
N MET A 3 0.56 -7.73 -5.21
CA MET A 3 -0.39 -8.84 -5.05
C MET A 3 -0.63 -9.63 -6.33
N LEU A 4 -0.65 -8.97 -7.50
CA LEU A 4 -0.78 -9.65 -8.78
C LEU A 4 0.48 -10.45 -9.14
N ALA A 5 1.66 -9.93 -8.80
CA ALA A 5 2.91 -10.67 -8.96
C ALA A 5 2.95 -11.91 -8.06
N CYS A 6 2.56 -11.79 -6.79
CA CYS A 6 2.46 -12.92 -5.87
C CYS A 6 1.49 -14.00 -6.39
N ALA A 7 0.30 -13.60 -6.87
CA ALA A 7 -0.65 -14.53 -7.46
C ALA A 7 -0.07 -15.23 -8.70
N GLY A 8 0.59 -14.48 -9.59
CA GLY A 8 1.26 -15.03 -10.77
C GLY A 8 2.40 -16.02 -10.46
N LEU A 9 3.00 -15.90 -9.27
CA LEU A 9 4.00 -16.84 -8.76
C LEU A 9 3.39 -18.02 -7.98
N GLY A 10 2.05 -18.12 -7.93
CA GLY A 10 1.34 -19.23 -7.30
C GLY A 10 1.00 -19.03 -5.82
N THR A 11 1.20 -17.84 -5.26
CA THR A 11 0.81 -17.52 -3.88
C THR A 11 -0.63 -17.04 -3.86
N SER A 12 -1.44 -17.56 -2.93
CA SER A 12 -2.79 -17.02 -2.68
C SER A 12 -2.67 -15.56 -2.21
N SER A 13 -3.27 -14.65 -2.95
CA SER A 13 -3.22 -13.23 -2.64
C SER A 13 -4.57 -12.56 -2.83
N LEU A 14 -4.88 -11.59 -1.96
CA LEU A 14 -6.07 -10.75 -2.03
C LEU A 14 -5.63 -9.30 -2.18
N ILE A 15 -6.30 -8.57 -3.07
CA ILE A 15 -6.12 -7.13 -3.21
C ILE A 15 -7.36 -6.40 -2.68
N ALA A 16 -7.17 -5.54 -1.70
CA ALA A 16 -8.20 -4.66 -1.18
C ALA A 16 -7.99 -3.22 -1.68
N GLY A 17 -9.06 -2.49 -1.88
CA GLY A 17 -9.05 -1.11 -2.35
C GLY A 17 -10.43 -0.63 -2.75
N LYS A 18 -10.54 0.65 -3.12
CA LYS A 18 -11.82 1.23 -3.56
C LYS A 18 -11.71 1.77 -4.97
N ILE A 19 -12.66 1.40 -5.81
CA ILE A 19 -12.74 1.74 -7.23
C ILE A 19 -14.08 2.42 -7.53
N GLY A 20 -14.18 3.07 -8.68
CA GLY A 20 -15.45 3.60 -9.18
C GLY A 20 -16.33 2.52 -9.82
N LYS A 21 -17.59 2.88 -10.08
CA LYS A 21 -18.53 2.11 -10.91
C LYS A 21 -18.41 2.55 -12.37
N ASP A 22 -17.21 2.40 -12.93
CA ASP A 22 -16.85 2.85 -14.27
C ASP A 22 -16.03 1.80 -15.02
N GLU A 23 -15.78 2.03 -16.31
CA GLU A 23 -15.04 1.13 -17.20
C GLU A 23 -13.63 0.81 -16.64
N PHE A 24 -12.93 1.79 -16.06
CA PHE A 24 -11.61 1.56 -15.45
C PHE A 24 -11.68 0.62 -14.25
N GLY A 25 -12.73 0.74 -13.43
CA GLY A 25 -12.99 -0.17 -12.32
C GLY A 25 -13.24 -1.60 -12.79
N GLU A 26 -14.04 -1.78 -13.84
CA GLU A 26 -14.30 -3.09 -14.45
C GLU A 26 -13.01 -3.71 -15.01
N ILE A 27 -12.23 -2.94 -15.79
CA ILE A 27 -10.93 -3.37 -16.31
C ILE A 27 -10.01 -3.80 -15.15
N TYR A 28 -9.97 -3.05 -14.06
CA TYR A 28 -9.10 -3.38 -12.93
C TYR A 28 -9.51 -4.69 -12.25
N VAL A 29 -10.81 -4.91 -12.02
CA VAL A 29 -11.35 -6.18 -11.48
C VAL A 29 -11.00 -7.35 -12.37
N ASP A 30 -11.14 -7.20 -13.68
CA ASP A 30 -10.83 -8.26 -14.65
C ASP A 30 -9.34 -8.58 -14.68
N GLN A 31 -8.46 -7.58 -14.56
CA GLN A 31 -7.02 -7.82 -14.42
C GLN A 31 -6.69 -8.56 -13.12
N VAL A 32 -7.29 -8.21 -11.99
CA VAL A 32 -7.09 -8.91 -10.71
C VAL A 32 -7.44 -10.40 -10.87
N LYS A 33 -8.60 -10.71 -11.46
CA LYS A 33 -9.03 -12.09 -11.72
C LYS A 33 -8.10 -12.82 -12.69
N LYS A 34 -7.70 -12.16 -13.79
CA LYS A 34 -6.83 -12.72 -14.82
C LYS A 34 -5.49 -13.21 -14.25
N TYR A 35 -4.94 -12.49 -13.30
CA TYR A 35 -3.69 -12.87 -12.61
C TYR A 35 -3.91 -13.84 -11.45
N GLY A 36 -5.14 -14.28 -11.19
CA GLY A 36 -5.45 -15.27 -10.17
C GLY A 36 -5.51 -14.71 -8.73
N ALA A 37 -5.48 -13.39 -8.56
CA ALA A 37 -5.67 -12.79 -7.26
C ALA A 37 -7.16 -12.71 -6.88
N VAL A 38 -7.44 -12.79 -5.58
CA VAL A 38 -8.80 -12.60 -5.05
C VAL A 38 -9.10 -11.11 -4.99
N SER A 39 -10.25 -10.71 -5.51
CA SER A 39 -10.72 -9.34 -5.43
C SER A 39 -11.42 -9.09 -4.09
N GLY A 40 -10.84 -8.20 -3.27
CA GLY A 40 -11.46 -7.54 -2.13
C GLY A 40 -11.76 -6.07 -2.43
N LEU A 41 -11.94 -5.73 -3.72
CA LEU A 41 -12.23 -4.37 -4.15
C LEU A 41 -13.68 -4.00 -3.87
N VAL A 42 -13.89 -2.82 -3.31
CA VAL A 42 -15.21 -2.24 -3.08
C VAL A 42 -15.48 -1.11 -4.07
N GLN A 43 -16.75 -0.86 -4.39
CA GLN A 43 -17.16 0.17 -5.35
C GLN A 43 -17.76 1.39 -4.65
N GLY A 44 -17.35 2.58 -5.10
CA GLY A 44 -17.94 3.86 -4.71
C GLY A 44 -18.56 4.60 -5.90
N ASP A 45 -19.20 5.74 -5.64
CA ASP A 45 -19.95 6.49 -6.66
C ASP A 45 -19.09 7.52 -7.42
N GLY A 46 -17.79 7.63 -7.08
CA GLY A 46 -16.82 8.47 -7.80
C GLY A 46 -16.03 7.70 -8.86
N PRO A 47 -15.11 8.36 -9.58
CA PRO A 47 -14.28 7.75 -10.61
C PRO A 47 -13.20 6.83 -10.02
N THR A 48 -12.85 5.80 -10.75
CA THR A 48 -11.67 4.97 -10.46
C THR A 48 -10.38 5.80 -10.59
N GLY A 49 -9.40 5.52 -9.74
CA GLY A 49 -8.08 6.14 -9.82
C GLY A 49 -7.40 5.82 -11.15
N SER A 50 -6.80 6.83 -11.76
CA SER A 50 -6.12 6.72 -13.04
C SER A 50 -4.85 7.59 -13.08
N SER A 51 -3.90 7.24 -13.93
CA SER A 51 -2.69 8.04 -14.16
C SER A 51 -2.36 8.11 -15.64
N ILE A 52 -2.15 9.34 -16.14
CA ILE A 52 -1.59 9.57 -17.47
C ILE A 52 -0.08 9.64 -17.30
N ILE A 53 0.62 8.75 -17.98
CA ILE A 53 2.08 8.66 -17.90
C ILE A 53 2.70 9.08 -19.24
N LEU A 54 3.45 10.15 -19.22
CA LEU A 54 4.24 10.61 -20.36
C LEU A 54 5.65 10.04 -20.20
N VAL A 55 6.14 9.37 -21.24
CA VAL A 55 7.48 8.78 -21.26
C VAL A 55 8.28 9.45 -22.35
N THR A 56 9.42 10.05 -22.01
CA THR A 56 10.34 10.70 -22.94
C THR A 56 11.28 9.65 -23.57
N PRO A 57 11.96 9.98 -24.70
CA PRO A 57 12.84 9.03 -25.40
C PRO A 57 14.00 8.48 -24.55
N ASP A 58 14.43 9.21 -23.51
CA ASP A 58 15.45 8.80 -22.54
C ASP A 58 14.89 7.91 -21.40
N GLY A 59 13.55 7.62 -21.43
CA GLY A 59 12.89 6.74 -20.47
C GLY A 59 12.39 7.45 -19.20
N GLU A 60 12.54 8.76 -19.08
CA GLU A 60 11.99 9.53 -17.97
C GLU A 60 10.45 9.57 -18.01
N ARG A 61 9.84 9.55 -16.84
CA ARG A 61 8.38 9.45 -16.69
C ARG A 61 7.83 10.67 -15.95
N THR A 62 6.86 11.31 -16.54
CA THR A 62 6.02 12.31 -15.87
C THR A 62 4.62 11.74 -15.69
N MET A 63 4.12 11.72 -14.46
CA MET A 63 2.82 11.16 -14.11
C MET A 63 1.85 12.27 -13.71
N ASN A 64 0.66 12.25 -14.32
CA ASN A 64 -0.48 13.06 -13.90
C ASN A 64 -1.52 12.10 -13.33
N THR A 65 -1.60 12.03 -12.00
CA THR A 65 -2.40 11.04 -11.29
C THR A 65 -3.63 11.67 -10.67
N HIS A 66 -4.80 11.09 -10.96
CA HIS A 66 -6.06 11.33 -10.29
C HIS A 66 -6.37 10.10 -9.43
N LEU A 67 -6.34 10.24 -8.11
CA LEU A 67 -6.46 9.10 -7.20
C LEU A 67 -7.88 8.52 -7.12
N GLY A 68 -8.89 9.32 -7.43
CA GLY A 68 -10.28 8.86 -7.48
C GLY A 68 -10.76 8.23 -6.17
N MET A 69 -11.57 7.19 -6.30
CA MET A 69 -12.17 6.50 -5.17
C MET A 69 -11.18 5.82 -4.23
N CYS A 70 -9.92 5.58 -4.62
CA CYS A 70 -8.96 4.97 -3.69
C CYS A 70 -8.72 5.81 -2.43
N ARG A 71 -8.91 7.14 -2.50
CA ARG A 71 -8.81 8.05 -1.35
C ARG A 71 -9.94 7.88 -0.33
N GLU A 72 -11.07 7.32 -0.77
CA GLU A 72 -12.27 7.08 0.04
C GLU A 72 -12.28 5.67 0.67
N PHE A 73 -11.18 4.91 0.50
CA PHE A 73 -11.05 3.61 1.17
C PHE A 73 -11.05 3.82 2.68
N SER A 74 -11.94 3.10 3.38
CA SER A 74 -12.24 3.36 4.78
C SER A 74 -12.17 2.09 5.63
N ALA A 75 -12.29 2.26 6.93
CA ALA A 75 -12.34 1.14 7.88
C ALA A 75 -13.52 0.18 7.60
N ASP A 76 -14.63 0.67 7.05
CA ASP A 76 -15.79 -0.16 6.72
C ASP A 76 -15.55 -1.04 5.48
N ASP A 77 -14.59 -0.67 4.65
CA ASP A 77 -14.21 -1.41 3.43
C ASP A 77 -13.24 -2.59 3.73
N ILE A 78 -12.79 -2.76 4.98
CA ILE A 78 -11.89 -3.86 5.38
C ILE A 78 -12.69 -5.14 5.59
N ASP A 79 -12.36 -6.19 4.80
CA ASP A 79 -12.85 -7.55 5.02
C ASP A 79 -12.09 -8.17 6.20
N THR A 80 -12.68 -8.05 7.38
CA THR A 80 -12.08 -8.50 8.64
C THR A 80 -11.82 -10.00 8.65
N GLU A 81 -12.75 -10.80 8.08
CA GLU A 81 -12.62 -12.25 8.06
C GLU A 81 -11.43 -12.70 7.21
N LYS A 82 -11.32 -12.19 5.98
CA LYS A 82 -10.20 -12.53 5.11
C LYS A 82 -8.86 -12.04 5.63
N LEU A 83 -8.83 -10.84 6.23
CA LEU A 83 -7.62 -10.31 6.82
C LEU A 83 -7.16 -11.15 8.01
N SER A 84 -8.07 -11.53 8.91
CA SER A 84 -7.73 -12.35 10.09
C SER A 84 -7.21 -13.76 9.76
N GLN A 85 -7.53 -14.28 8.59
CA GLN A 85 -7.07 -15.58 8.08
C GLN A 85 -5.81 -15.50 7.20
N SER A 86 -5.28 -14.30 6.98
CA SER A 86 -4.09 -14.07 6.16
C SER A 86 -2.80 -14.38 6.93
N THR A 87 -1.75 -14.76 6.22
CA THR A 87 -0.41 -14.88 6.79
C THR A 87 0.28 -13.52 6.86
N PHE A 88 0.06 -12.69 5.84
CA PHE A 88 0.65 -11.36 5.72
C PHE A 88 -0.40 -10.32 5.39
N PHE A 89 -0.27 -9.16 6.03
CA PHE A 89 -0.94 -7.93 5.64
C PHE A 89 0.11 -6.97 5.08
N TYR A 90 0.01 -6.63 3.79
CA TYR A 90 0.91 -5.70 3.10
C TYR A 90 0.18 -4.41 2.73
N PHE A 91 0.80 -3.28 3.02
CA PHE A 91 0.32 -1.96 2.59
C PHE A 91 1.48 -1.00 2.30
N THR A 92 1.16 0.13 1.64
CA THR A 92 2.15 1.12 1.23
C THR A 92 1.90 2.47 1.91
N GLY A 93 2.94 3.30 1.99
CA GLY A 93 2.86 4.66 2.53
C GLY A 93 1.87 5.58 1.79
N TYR A 94 1.52 5.26 0.56
CA TYR A 94 0.45 5.97 -0.17
C TYR A 94 -0.93 5.84 0.49
N MET A 95 -1.15 4.80 1.30
CA MET A 95 -2.38 4.63 2.08
C MET A 95 -2.45 5.53 3.32
N TRP A 96 -1.52 6.48 3.45
CA TRP A 96 -1.48 7.45 4.54
C TRP A 96 -1.93 8.87 4.13
N ASP A 97 -2.45 9.02 2.90
CA ASP A 97 -2.77 10.34 2.31
C ASP A 97 -4.04 11.00 2.90
N THR A 98 -5.06 10.21 3.25
CA THR A 98 -6.32 10.72 3.81
C THR A 98 -6.63 10.11 5.17
N GLU A 99 -7.43 10.82 5.98
CA GLU A 99 -7.88 10.30 7.29
C GLU A 99 -8.70 9.01 7.16
N SER A 100 -9.47 8.87 6.08
CA SER A 100 -10.22 7.66 5.78
C SER A 100 -9.28 6.46 5.59
N GLN A 101 -8.24 6.63 4.77
CA GLN A 101 -7.22 5.61 4.53
C GLN A 101 -6.42 5.30 5.80
N LYS A 102 -6.00 6.31 6.56
CA LYS A 102 -5.29 6.11 7.84
C LYS A 102 -6.12 5.27 8.81
N THR A 103 -7.42 5.59 8.94
CA THR A 103 -8.33 4.83 9.80
C THR A 103 -8.49 3.39 9.34
N ALA A 104 -8.56 3.15 8.02
CA ALA A 104 -8.60 1.80 7.45
C ALA A 104 -7.34 1.01 7.81
N ILE A 105 -6.15 1.59 7.59
CA ILE A 105 -4.88 0.92 7.92
C ILE A 105 -4.75 0.67 9.42
N GLN A 106 -5.12 1.61 10.29
CA GLN A 106 -5.10 1.41 11.74
C GLN A 106 -6.01 0.27 12.18
N LYS A 107 -7.22 0.15 11.61
CA LYS A 107 -8.11 -0.99 11.84
C LYS A 107 -7.48 -2.30 11.35
N ALA A 108 -6.88 -2.29 10.16
CA ALA A 108 -6.24 -3.48 9.60
C ALA A 108 -5.05 -3.94 10.47
N ILE A 109 -4.22 -3.03 10.96
CA ILE A 109 -3.13 -3.30 11.91
C ILE A 109 -3.67 -3.95 13.19
N THR A 110 -4.76 -3.42 13.75
CA THR A 110 -5.39 -3.98 14.96
C THR A 110 -5.84 -5.42 14.72
N ILE A 111 -6.54 -5.68 13.61
CA ILE A 111 -6.98 -7.03 13.24
C ILE A 111 -5.77 -7.96 13.03
N ALA A 112 -4.72 -7.48 12.39
CA ALA A 112 -3.50 -8.26 12.14
C ALA A 112 -2.84 -8.69 13.47
N HIS A 113 -2.68 -7.78 14.43
CA HIS A 113 -2.11 -8.09 15.75
C HIS A 113 -2.98 -9.09 16.51
N GLU A 114 -4.30 -8.90 16.54
CA GLU A 114 -5.24 -9.80 17.25
C GLU A 114 -5.22 -11.24 16.70
N ASN A 115 -4.81 -11.41 15.42
CA ASN A 115 -4.83 -12.69 14.74
C ASN A 115 -3.44 -13.24 14.37
N ASN A 116 -2.36 -12.63 14.84
CA ASN A 116 -0.96 -12.99 14.54
C ASN A 116 -0.65 -12.97 13.03
N VAL A 117 -1.24 -12.05 12.29
CA VAL A 117 -0.93 -11.78 10.89
C VAL A 117 0.31 -10.88 10.84
N GLN A 118 1.34 -11.27 10.09
CA GLN A 118 2.55 -10.47 9.94
C GLN A 118 2.28 -9.23 9.11
N ILE A 119 2.82 -8.08 9.55
CA ILE A 119 2.59 -6.79 8.92
C ILE A 119 3.81 -6.39 8.10
N ALA A 120 3.61 -6.21 6.80
CA ALA A 120 4.62 -5.77 5.85
C ALA A 120 4.28 -4.37 5.32
N PHE A 121 5.18 -3.44 5.48
CA PHE A 121 5.02 -2.04 5.11
C PHE A 121 6.05 -1.60 4.07
N ASP A 122 5.60 -1.02 2.98
CA ASP A 122 6.41 -0.37 1.97
C ASP A 122 6.28 1.16 2.13
N VAL A 123 7.37 1.84 2.40
CA VAL A 123 7.36 3.30 2.66
C VAL A 123 6.97 4.11 1.43
N ALA A 124 6.98 3.52 0.25
CA ALA A 124 6.45 3.94 -1.05
C ALA A 124 7.36 4.86 -1.88
N ASP A 125 7.63 6.06 -1.42
CA ASP A 125 8.52 7.00 -2.11
C ASP A 125 9.04 8.13 -1.17
N PRO A 126 10.07 8.89 -1.62
CA PRO A 126 10.62 10.00 -0.87
C PRO A 126 9.60 11.08 -0.48
N PHE A 127 8.58 11.32 -1.31
CA PHE A 127 7.56 12.32 -1.03
C PHE A 127 6.66 11.89 0.14
N ALA A 128 6.23 10.63 0.17
CA ALA A 128 5.45 10.08 1.27
C ALA A 128 6.27 10.07 2.58
N VAL A 129 7.55 9.65 2.50
CA VAL A 129 8.45 9.65 3.67
C VAL A 129 8.64 11.06 4.23
N ASN A 130 8.94 12.06 3.39
CA ASN A 130 9.12 13.44 3.84
C ASN A 130 7.86 13.98 4.55
N ARG A 131 6.68 13.62 4.05
CA ARG A 131 5.40 14.14 4.56
C ARG A 131 4.97 13.48 5.87
N TYR A 132 5.27 12.20 6.03
CA TYR A 132 4.74 11.38 7.15
C TYR A 132 5.82 10.70 7.98
N ARG A 133 7.06 11.18 7.91
CA ARG A 133 8.25 10.57 8.51
C ARG A 133 8.05 10.11 9.95
N ASP A 134 7.58 10.99 10.81
CA ASP A 134 7.44 10.70 12.25
C ASP A 134 6.32 9.67 12.52
N GLU A 135 5.26 9.70 11.70
CA GLU A 135 4.18 8.73 11.78
C GLU A 135 4.66 7.36 11.32
N PHE A 136 5.43 7.30 10.22
CA PHE A 136 6.02 6.07 9.70
C PHE A 136 7.01 5.44 10.69
N LEU A 137 7.91 6.22 11.26
CA LEU A 137 8.86 5.72 12.27
C LEU A 137 8.15 5.15 13.50
N LYS A 138 7.09 5.80 13.97
CA LYS A 138 6.29 5.29 15.11
C LYS A 138 5.59 3.99 14.76
N MET A 139 4.99 3.91 13.57
CA MET A 139 4.29 2.74 13.08
C MET A 139 5.25 1.57 12.84
N ILE A 140 6.39 1.81 12.20
CA ILE A 140 7.43 0.80 11.97
C ILE A 140 7.88 0.19 13.30
N LYS A 141 8.19 1.03 14.28
CA LYS A 141 8.70 0.57 15.57
C LYS A 141 7.67 -0.22 16.39
N ARG A 142 6.39 0.08 16.24
CA ARG A 142 5.34 -0.48 17.09
C ARG A 142 4.62 -1.66 16.45
N ASP A 143 4.42 -1.61 15.14
CA ASP A 143 3.38 -2.40 14.49
C ASP A 143 3.90 -3.27 13.33
N VAL A 144 5.08 -2.98 12.76
CA VAL A 144 5.53 -3.57 11.49
C VAL A 144 6.59 -4.65 11.72
N ASP A 145 6.40 -5.81 11.09
CA ASP A 145 7.37 -6.92 11.12
C ASP A 145 8.38 -6.85 9.97
N ILE A 146 7.95 -6.35 8.81
CA ILE A 146 8.76 -6.29 7.58
C ILE A 146 8.64 -4.92 6.95
N VAL A 147 9.77 -4.26 6.69
CA VAL A 147 9.81 -2.97 6.01
C VAL A 147 10.45 -3.11 4.63
N PHE A 148 9.78 -2.59 3.61
CA PHE A 148 10.34 -2.41 2.28
C PHE A 148 10.70 -0.94 2.08
N THR A 149 11.95 -0.69 1.74
CA THR A 149 12.48 0.66 1.53
C THR A 149 13.69 0.61 0.61
N ASN A 150 13.90 1.66 -0.16
CA ASN A 150 15.12 1.84 -0.93
C ASN A 150 16.09 2.78 -0.20
N GLN A 151 17.29 2.92 -0.75
CA GLN A 151 18.35 3.73 -0.15
C GLN A 151 17.94 5.19 0.06
N SER A 152 17.27 5.81 -0.92
CA SER A 152 16.86 7.21 -0.86
C SER A 152 15.78 7.45 0.20
N GLU A 153 14.83 6.53 0.30
CA GLU A 153 13.77 6.57 1.32
C GLU A 153 14.35 6.37 2.71
N LEU A 154 15.30 5.44 2.86
CA LEU A 154 15.97 5.15 4.12
C LEU A 154 16.77 6.36 4.61
N ALA A 155 17.48 7.05 3.69
CA ALA A 155 18.23 8.27 3.99
C ALA A 155 17.32 9.38 4.53
N ILE A 156 16.15 9.57 3.93
CA ILE A 156 15.16 10.55 4.38
C ILE A 156 14.54 10.12 5.73
N LEU A 157 14.20 8.84 5.87
CA LEU A 157 13.56 8.31 7.06
C LEU A 157 14.42 8.53 8.32
N PHE A 158 15.75 8.36 8.21
CA PHE A 158 16.69 8.49 9.31
C PHE A 158 17.56 9.76 9.28
N ASP A 159 17.34 10.63 8.31
CA ASP A 159 18.09 11.88 8.13
C ASP A 159 19.62 11.66 8.10
N THR A 160 20.06 10.66 7.33
CA THR A 160 21.47 10.29 7.19
C THR A 160 21.76 9.56 5.89
N GLU A 161 22.93 9.83 5.30
CA GLU A 161 23.43 9.12 4.13
C GLU A 161 24.15 7.79 4.50
N ASP A 162 24.36 7.53 5.79
CA ASP A 162 24.95 6.28 6.28
C ASP A 162 23.87 5.18 6.34
N ILE A 163 23.87 4.34 5.31
CA ILE A 163 22.90 3.24 5.16
C ILE A 163 23.02 2.22 6.30
N ASP A 164 24.25 1.89 6.72
CA ASP A 164 24.47 0.90 7.77
C ASP A 164 23.97 1.41 9.13
N ALA A 165 24.13 2.71 9.39
CA ALA A 165 23.56 3.35 10.57
C ALA A 165 22.04 3.36 10.52
N SER A 166 21.43 3.65 9.37
CA SER A 166 19.98 3.62 9.15
C SER A 166 19.39 2.23 9.37
N ILE A 167 20.01 1.20 8.80
CA ILE A 167 19.57 -0.20 8.98
C ILE A 167 19.63 -0.60 10.45
N LYS A 168 20.69 -0.24 11.17
CA LYS A 168 20.78 -0.51 12.61
C LYS A 168 19.69 0.19 13.41
N GLN A 169 19.32 1.41 13.03
CA GLN A 169 18.22 2.14 13.68
C GLN A 169 16.85 1.51 13.38
N LEU A 170 16.67 0.97 12.17
CA LEU A 170 15.44 0.30 11.75
C LEU A 170 15.22 -1.03 12.53
N MET A 171 16.32 -1.73 12.86
CA MET A 171 16.28 -3.04 13.52
C MET A 171 16.21 -2.97 15.06
N ASN A 172 16.29 -1.77 15.67
CA ASN A 172 16.21 -1.53 17.11
C ASN A 172 14.86 -0.93 17.53
#